data_e517af5ef371112072e1dfb8799096f1
#
_entry.id   e517af5ef371112072e1dfb8799096f1
#
_cell.length_a   1.000
_cell.length_b   1.000
_cell.length_c   1.000
_cell.angle_alpha   90.00
_cell.angle_beta   90.00
_cell.angle_gamma   90.00
#
_symmetry.space_group_name_H-M   'P 1'
#
loop_
_entity.id
_entity.type
_entity.pdbx_description
1 polymer ?
#
loop_
_entity_poly.entity_id
_entity_poly.type
_entity_poly.pdbx_seq_one_letter_code
_entity_poly.pdbx_strand_id
1 'polypeptide(L)'
;LHQSCLSEKREHTTIAVKPVTALRLPVAALQRLRTEEPETYMDLLERWHDYLHDADTWITGFSTGPIRGRVARLLVFLMNFESHMSGDQVRLLTCEEMGGILGVTSESTSRIPAEFKH
;
A
#
# COMPACT_ATOMS: atom_id res chain seq x y z
N LEU A 1 -12.60 19.63 -13.77
CA LEU A 1 -11.82 18.40 -13.60
C LEU A 1 -11.77 17.91 -12.13
N HIS A 2 -11.90 18.80 -11.13
CA HIS A 2 -11.78 18.42 -9.71
C HIS A 2 -13.04 17.81 -9.08
N GLN A 3 -14.20 18.00 -9.64
CA GLN A 3 -15.44 17.50 -9.04
C GLN A 3 -15.71 16.03 -9.32
N SER A 4 -15.23 15.48 -10.42
CA SER A 4 -15.46 14.07 -10.78
C SER A 4 -14.63 13.08 -9.96
N CYS A 5 -13.39 13.42 -9.54
CA CYS A 5 -12.57 12.54 -8.72
C CYS A 5 -13.11 12.29 -7.29
N LEU A 6 -13.92 13.20 -6.76
CA LEU A 6 -14.44 13.12 -5.40
C LEU A 6 -15.82 12.44 -5.31
N SER A 7 -16.47 12.23 -6.43
CA SER A 7 -17.84 11.70 -6.52
C SER A 7 -17.96 10.31 -7.15
N GLU A 8 -16.88 9.77 -7.70
CA GLU A 8 -16.93 8.47 -8.37
C GLU A 8 -17.04 7.31 -7.39
N LYS A 9 -17.93 6.38 -7.72
CA LYS A 9 -18.08 5.10 -7.05
C LYS A 9 -16.76 4.36 -7.17
N ARG A 10 -16.20 3.91 -6.05
CA ARG A 10 -14.95 3.14 -6.07
C ARG A 10 -15.15 1.86 -6.87
N GLU A 11 -14.31 1.65 -7.87
CA GLU A 11 -14.34 0.45 -8.72
C GLU A 11 -13.64 -0.74 -8.07
N HIS A 12 -12.87 -0.49 -6.99
CA HIS A 12 -12.06 -1.52 -6.34
C HIS A 12 -12.48 -1.77 -4.91
N THR A 13 -12.43 -3.02 -4.49
CA THR A 13 -12.58 -3.43 -3.10
C THR A 13 -11.22 -3.34 -2.40
N THR A 14 -11.19 -2.65 -1.26
CA THR A 14 -10.00 -2.58 -0.41
C THR A 14 -10.18 -3.53 0.76
N ILE A 15 -9.22 -4.43 0.97
CA ILE A 15 -9.23 -5.42 2.05
C ILE A 15 -8.11 -5.05 3.03
N ALA A 16 -8.45 -4.94 4.32
CA ALA A 16 -7.47 -4.74 5.37
C ALA A 16 -6.78 -6.07 5.71
N VAL A 17 -5.48 -6.14 5.53
CA VAL A 17 -4.66 -7.33 5.84
C VAL A 17 -4.35 -7.43 7.34
N LYS A 18 -4.43 -6.31 8.05
CA LYS A 18 -4.24 -6.19 9.52
C LYS A 18 -5.35 -5.30 10.10
N PRO A 19 -5.57 -5.33 11.43
CA PRO A 19 -6.43 -4.34 12.08
C PRO A 19 -5.96 -2.92 11.73
N VAL A 20 -6.87 -2.09 11.23
CA VAL A 20 -6.59 -0.73 10.77
C VAL A 20 -7.48 0.24 11.51
N THR A 21 -6.88 1.32 12.02
CA THR A 21 -7.62 2.51 12.45
C THR A 21 -7.57 3.52 11.32
N ALA A 22 -8.71 3.92 10.80
CA ALA A 22 -8.79 4.86 9.68
C ALA A 22 -9.58 6.11 10.07
N LEU A 23 -9.06 7.26 9.68
CA LEU A 23 -9.78 8.53 9.77
C LEU A 23 -10.55 8.76 8.46
N ARG A 24 -11.86 8.89 8.56
CA ARG A 24 -12.71 9.22 7.42
C ARG A 24 -12.90 10.73 7.31
N LEU A 25 -12.37 11.31 6.26
CA LEU A 25 -12.54 12.72 5.97
C LEU A 25 -13.67 12.91 4.95
N PRO A 26 -14.79 13.61 5.30
CA PRO A 26 -15.84 13.92 4.37
C PRO A 26 -15.36 14.86 3.26
N VAL A 27 -15.92 14.73 2.04
CA VAL A 27 -15.61 15.61 0.90
C VAL A 27 -15.84 17.08 1.25
N ALA A 28 -16.92 17.38 1.98
CA ALA A 28 -17.22 18.74 2.42
C ALA A 28 -16.14 19.33 3.33
N ALA A 29 -15.49 18.50 4.18
CA ALA A 29 -14.37 18.93 5.00
C ALA A 29 -13.12 19.26 4.15
N LEU A 30 -12.83 18.48 3.11
CA LEU A 30 -11.76 18.78 2.16
C LEU A 30 -12.01 20.08 1.39
N GLN A 31 -13.26 20.33 1.00
CA GLN A 31 -13.63 21.58 0.32
C GLN A 31 -13.48 22.80 1.23
N ARG A 32 -13.83 22.66 2.51
CA ARG A 32 -13.61 23.71 3.50
C ARG A 32 -12.13 23.95 3.74
N LEU A 33 -11.34 22.87 3.91
CA LEU A 33 -9.90 22.97 4.11
C LEU A 33 -9.23 23.74 2.96
N ARG A 34 -9.64 23.49 1.72
CA ARG A 34 -9.12 24.19 0.53
C ARG A 34 -9.36 25.70 0.57
N THR A 35 -10.46 26.15 1.15
CA THR A 35 -10.84 27.58 1.18
C THR A 35 -10.40 28.27 2.44
N GLU A 36 -10.45 27.58 3.58
CA GLU A 36 -10.19 28.16 4.89
C GLU A 36 -8.70 28.01 5.31
N GLU A 37 -8.06 26.91 4.89
CA GLU A 37 -6.66 26.57 5.25
C GLU A 37 -5.90 26.02 4.03
N PRO A 38 -5.58 26.87 3.04
CA PRO A 38 -4.97 26.43 1.79
C PRO A 38 -3.59 25.77 1.98
N GLU A 39 -2.80 26.20 2.96
CA GLU A 39 -1.50 25.59 3.27
C GLU A 39 -1.67 24.14 3.74
N THR A 40 -2.53 23.90 4.72
CA THR A 40 -2.85 22.55 5.20
C THR A 40 -3.41 21.66 4.09
N TYR A 41 -4.20 22.25 3.17
CA TYR A 41 -4.70 21.54 2.01
C TYR A 41 -3.56 21.15 1.03
N MET A 42 -2.59 22.03 0.81
CA MET A 42 -1.41 21.73 -0.02
C MET A 42 -0.55 20.63 0.59
N ASP A 43 -0.26 20.69 1.89
CA ASP A 43 0.47 19.62 2.60
C ASP A 43 -0.22 18.26 2.46
N LEU A 44 -1.55 18.23 2.52
CA LEU A 44 -2.33 17.01 2.30
C LEU A 44 -2.18 16.49 0.86
N LEU A 45 -2.17 17.38 -0.13
CA LEU A 45 -1.98 17.00 -1.53
C LEU A 45 -0.57 16.48 -1.81
N GLU A 46 0.47 17.10 -1.21
CA GLU A 46 1.85 16.62 -1.32
C GLU A 46 1.99 15.22 -0.74
N ARG A 47 1.47 14.97 0.45
CA ARG A 47 1.46 13.63 1.04
C ARG A 47 0.70 12.63 0.17
N TRP A 48 -0.40 13.02 -0.44
CA TRP A 48 -1.15 12.16 -1.37
C TRP A 48 -0.35 11.87 -2.64
N HIS A 49 0.38 12.84 -3.15
CA HIS A 49 1.28 12.66 -4.29
C HIS A 49 2.37 11.63 -3.97
N ASP A 50 3.00 11.74 -2.79
CA ASP A 50 4.02 10.79 -2.33
C ASP A 50 3.47 9.37 -2.23
N TYR A 51 2.28 9.19 -1.65
CA TYR A 51 1.62 7.88 -1.59
C TYR A 51 1.29 7.30 -2.97
N LEU A 52 0.89 8.13 -3.93
CA LEU A 52 0.64 7.67 -5.29
C LEU A 52 1.94 7.25 -5.98
N HIS A 53 3.01 7.99 -5.79
CA HIS A 53 4.34 7.66 -6.31
C HIS A 53 4.87 6.33 -5.73
N ASP A 54 4.74 6.15 -4.42
CA ASP A 54 5.08 4.90 -3.75
C ASP A 54 4.23 3.74 -4.28
N ALA A 55 2.91 3.93 -4.43
CA ALA A 55 2.02 2.91 -4.95
C ALA A 55 2.39 2.49 -6.38
N ASP A 56 2.77 3.43 -7.25
CA ASP A 56 3.22 3.14 -8.61
C ASP A 56 4.54 2.34 -8.61
N THR A 57 5.47 2.71 -7.74
CA THR A 57 6.73 1.98 -7.52
C THR A 57 6.45 0.55 -7.03
N TRP A 58 5.50 0.35 -6.13
CA TRP A 58 5.12 -0.96 -5.62
C TRP A 58 4.45 -1.82 -6.70
N ILE A 59 3.49 -1.27 -7.43
CA ILE A 59 2.80 -1.98 -8.52
C ILE A 59 3.83 -2.47 -9.53
N THR A 60 4.75 -1.60 -9.97
CA THR A 60 5.81 -1.95 -10.90
C THR A 60 6.77 -2.99 -10.30
N GLY A 61 7.22 -2.78 -9.07
CA GLY A 61 8.14 -3.65 -8.37
C GLY A 61 7.58 -5.06 -8.10
N PHE A 62 6.28 -5.17 -7.81
CA PHE A 62 5.63 -6.44 -7.49
C PHE A 62 5.06 -7.15 -8.72
N SER A 63 4.88 -6.44 -9.83
CA SER A 63 4.31 -6.99 -11.06
C SER A 63 5.35 -7.47 -12.07
N THR A 64 6.60 -6.96 -11.98
CA THR A 64 7.63 -7.20 -13.01
C THR A 64 8.78 -8.05 -12.50
N GLY A 65 9.35 -8.86 -13.40
CA GLY A 65 10.52 -9.69 -13.17
C GLY A 65 10.22 -11.06 -12.54
N PRO A 66 11.28 -11.84 -12.24
CA PRO A 66 11.15 -13.18 -11.69
C PRO A 66 10.44 -13.16 -10.33
N ILE A 67 9.63 -14.18 -10.06
CA ILE A 67 8.84 -14.27 -8.82
C ILE A 67 9.71 -14.17 -7.55
N ARG A 68 10.91 -14.73 -7.55
CA ARG A 68 11.88 -14.60 -6.43
C ARG A 68 12.20 -13.14 -6.13
N GLY A 69 12.49 -12.36 -7.16
CA GLY A 69 12.77 -10.93 -7.02
C GLY A 69 11.55 -10.14 -6.53
N ARG A 70 10.36 -10.52 -6.98
CA ARG A 70 9.09 -9.90 -6.55
C ARG A 70 8.82 -10.18 -5.07
N VAL A 71 9.01 -11.43 -4.62
CA VAL A 71 8.88 -11.81 -3.20
C VAL A 71 9.93 -11.09 -2.35
N ALA A 72 11.19 -11.03 -2.80
CA ALA A 72 12.24 -10.33 -2.07
C ALA A 72 11.92 -8.83 -1.90
N ARG A 73 11.45 -8.17 -2.96
CA ARG A 73 11.04 -6.75 -2.89
C ARG A 73 9.84 -6.55 -1.94
N LEU A 74 8.87 -7.46 -1.94
CA LEU A 74 7.75 -7.42 -1.01
C LEU A 74 8.23 -7.56 0.44
N LEU A 75 9.14 -8.48 0.73
CA LEU A 75 9.70 -8.66 2.08
C LEU A 75 10.46 -7.42 2.54
N VAL A 76 11.33 -6.86 1.69
CA VAL A 76 12.06 -5.61 1.99
C VAL A 76 11.09 -4.45 2.25
N PHE A 77 10.05 -4.35 1.43
CA PHE A 77 9.01 -3.35 1.64
C PHE A 77 8.31 -3.50 3.00
N LEU A 78 7.91 -4.71 3.37
CA LEU A 78 7.26 -4.98 4.65
C LEU A 78 8.20 -4.68 5.83
N MET A 79 9.46 -5.03 5.73
CA MET A 79 10.47 -4.72 6.75
C MET A 79 10.62 -3.20 6.95
N ASN A 80 10.72 -2.46 5.87
CA ASN A 80 10.83 -0.99 5.94
C ASN A 80 9.56 -0.36 6.49
N PHE A 81 8.39 -0.84 6.07
CA PHE A 81 7.11 -0.33 6.52
C PHE A 81 6.87 -0.57 8.01
N GLU A 82 7.23 -1.74 8.53
CA GLU A 82 7.02 -2.08 9.94
C GLU A 82 8.07 -1.46 10.87
N SER A 83 9.31 -1.27 10.43
CA SER A 83 10.34 -0.59 11.23
C SER A 83 9.95 0.86 11.57
N HIS A 84 9.13 1.50 10.74
CA HIS A 84 8.58 2.84 11.02
C HIS A 84 7.38 2.84 11.99
N MET A 85 6.75 1.69 12.23
CA MET A 85 5.46 1.64 12.96
C MET A 85 5.50 0.94 14.32
N SER A 86 6.38 -0.01 14.56
CA SER A 86 6.33 -0.80 15.81
C SER A 86 7.55 -1.69 16.01
N GLY A 87 8.68 -1.20 16.47
CA GLY A 87 9.74 -2.05 17.09
C GLY A 87 10.02 -3.41 16.40
N ASP A 88 11.09 -4.02 16.73
CA ASP A 88 11.78 -5.19 16.14
C ASP A 88 11.01 -6.46 15.68
N GLN A 89 9.69 -6.46 15.57
CA GLN A 89 8.96 -7.65 15.13
C GLN A 89 8.18 -7.39 13.83
N VAL A 90 8.73 -7.86 12.71
CA VAL A 90 8.03 -7.91 11.42
C VAL A 90 7.11 -9.13 11.40
N ARG A 91 5.80 -8.94 11.35
CA ARG A 91 4.85 -10.03 11.08
C ARG A 91 4.95 -10.39 9.60
N LEU A 92 5.52 -11.54 9.32
CA LEU A 92 5.53 -12.09 7.98
C LEU A 92 4.08 -12.40 7.52
N LEU A 93 3.78 -12.02 6.29
CA LEU A 93 2.55 -12.40 5.62
C LEU A 93 2.54 -13.92 5.37
N THR A 94 1.35 -14.51 5.38
CA THR A 94 1.17 -15.90 4.94
C THR A 94 1.48 -16.04 3.44
N CYS A 95 1.77 -17.25 2.99
CA CYS A 95 1.98 -17.51 1.55
C CYS A 95 0.76 -17.16 0.71
N GLU A 96 -0.44 -17.29 1.26
CA GLU A 96 -1.70 -16.92 0.62
C GLU A 96 -1.83 -15.39 0.48
N GLU A 97 -1.55 -14.64 1.55
CA GLU A 97 -1.55 -13.18 1.54
C GLU A 97 -0.49 -12.63 0.55
N MET A 98 0.72 -13.18 0.56
CA MET A 98 1.78 -12.83 -0.40
C MET A 98 1.36 -13.16 -1.84
N GLY A 99 0.76 -14.32 -2.04
CA GLY A 99 0.23 -14.73 -3.34
C GLY A 99 -0.83 -13.77 -3.86
N GLY A 100 -1.75 -13.33 -3.01
CA GLY A 100 -2.77 -12.34 -3.34
C GLY A 100 -2.17 -10.98 -3.74
N ILE A 101 -1.18 -10.49 -2.99
CA ILE A 101 -0.50 -9.23 -3.28
C ILE A 101 0.30 -9.31 -4.60
N LEU A 102 1.00 -10.42 -4.82
CA LEU A 102 1.83 -10.60 -6.01
C LEU A 102 1.06 -11.08 -7.23
N GLY A 103 -0.23 -11.40 -7.10
CA GLY A 103 -1.02 -11.97 -8.20
C GLY A 103 -0.51 -13.33 -8.68
N VAL A 104 -0.02 -14.17 -7.76
CA VAL A 104 0.52 -15.50 -8.05
C VAL A 104 -0.10 -16.55 -7.11
N THR A 105 0.00 -17.82 -7.47
CA THR A 105 -0.54 -18.89 -6.65
C THR A 105 0.24 -19.04 -5.33
N SER A 106 -0.43 -19.47 -4.27
CA SER A 106 0.18 -19.74 -2.96
C SER A 106 1.27 -20.83 -3.05
N GLU A 107 1.14 -21.77 -3.98
CA GLU A 107 2.16 -22.79 -4.24
C GLU A 107 3.46 -22.17 -4.76
N SER A 108 3.37 -21.20 -5.66
CA SER A 108 4.54 -20.47 -6.17
C SER A 108 5.22 -19.65 -5.10
N THR A 109 4.48 -19.09 -4.16
CA THR A 109 5.03 -18.32 -3.04
C THR A 109 5.60 -19.21 -1.94
N SER A 110 5.06 -20.41 -1.70
CA SER A 110 5.51 -21.31 -0.62
C SER A 110 6.91 -21.89 -0.85
N ARG A 111 7.32 -22.07 -2.11
CA ARG A 111 8.62 -22.61 -2.47
C ARG A 111 9.77 -21.63 -2.17
N ILE A 112 9.53 -20.35 -2.25
CA ILE A 112 10.56 -19.31 -2.19
C ILE A 112 11.05 -19.02 -0.78
N PRO A 113 10.21 -18.83 0.26
CA PRO A 113 10.70 -18.62 1.63
C PRO A 113 11.52 -19.78 2.19
N ALA A 114 11.29 -21.01 1.72
CA ALA A 114 12.09 -22.17 2.11
C ALA A 114 13.54 -22.09 1.57
N GLU A 115 13.75 -21.45 0.43
CA GLU A 115 15.06 -21.26 -0.18
C GLU A 115 15.86 -20.10 0.45
N PHE A 116 15.20 -19.13 1.08
CA PHE A 116 15.86 -18.03 1.82
C PHE A 116 16.32 -18.43 3.24
N LYS A 117 16.02 -19.65 3.71
CA LYS A 117 16.44 -20.16 5.02
C LYS A 117 17.85 -20.81 5.01
N HIS A 118 18.49 -20.83 3.90
CA HIS A 118 19.86 -21.28 3.70
C HIS A 118 20.72 -20.08 3.30
#